data_e823dab7667be1816d13987695f650de
#
_entry.id   e823dab7667be1816d13987695f650de
#
_cell.length_a   1.000
_cell.length_b   1.000
_cell.length_c   1.000
_cell.angle_alpha   90.00
_cell.angle_beta   90.00
_cell.angle_gamma   90.00
#
_symmetry.space_group_name_H-M   'P 1'
#
loop_
_entity.id
_entity.type
_entity.pdbx_description
1 polymer ?
#
loop_
_entity_poly.entity_id
_entity_poly.type
_entity_poly.pdbx_seq_one_letter_code
_entity_poly.pdbx_strand_id
1 'polypeptide(L)'
;MDEILLTEEQMRELESVGFDISDAKVYKRIETADNICREVSFKSYSITDILRKLPRTIQPFLNIKVCIANGNNADSWKLHICPFTDKYWSVSYIMDDYNPCHKDCHRDDYFHSTIGITLLEALFNMLKWLKEEETRDDRVKYFKNS
;
A
#
# COMPACT_ATOMS: atom_id res chain seq x y z
N MET A 1 0.68 -3.04 25.12
CA MET A 1 0.01 -2.33 24.02
C MET A 1 0.00 -3.26 22.82
N ASP A 2 -1.18 -3.58 22.36
CA ASP A 2 -1.32 -4.52 21.24
C ASP A 2 -0.96 -3.81 19.94
N GLU A 3 -0.10 -4.47 19.17
CA GLU A 3 0.28 -3.97 17.87
C GLU A 3 -0.89 -4.14 16.90
N ILE A 4 -1.14 -3.11 16.08
CA ILE A 4 -2.20 -3.17 15.06
C ILE A 4 -1.69 -3.99 13.89
N LEU A 5 -2.40 -5.05 13.60
CA LEU A 5 -1.98 -6.05 12.62
C LEU A 5 -3.08 -6.29 11.59
N LEU A 6 -2.67 -6.72 10.40
CA LEU A 6 -3.61 -7.20 9.40
C LEU A 6 -4.30 -8.48 9.92
N THR A 7 -5.56 -8.64 9.55
CA THR A 7 -6.31 -9.85 9.86
C THR A 7 -5.80 -11.02 9.00
N GLU A 8 -6.13 -12.23 9.42
CA GLU A 8 -5.77 -13.42 8.63
C GLU A 8 -6.40 -13.36 7.24
N GLU A 9 -7.62 -12.83 7.15
CA GLU A 9 -8.30 -12.67 5.86
C GLU A 9 -7.53 -11.70 4.95
N GLN A 10 -7.08 -10.57 5.49
CA GLN A 10 -6.28 -9.61 4.74
C GLN A 10 -4.96 -10.22 4.30
N MET A 11 -4.33 -11.01 5.14
CA MET A 11 -3.10 -11.71 4.76
C MET A 11 -3.35 -12.68 3.62
N ARG A 12 -4.46 -13.41 3.63
CA ARG A 12 -4.83 -14.30 2.53
C ARG A 12 -5.10 -13.52 1.24
N GLU A 13 -5.69 -12.34 1.34
CA GLU A 13 -5.91 -11.49 0.18
C GLU A 13 -4.59 -11.06 -0.45
N LEU A 14 -3.61 -10.67 0.36
CA LEU A 14 -2.28 -10.32 -0.15
C LEU A 14 -1.63 -11.50 -0.87
N GLU A 15 -1.72 -12.67 -0.26
CA GLU A 15 -1.18 -13.88 -0.88
C GLU A 15 -1.88 -14.20 -2.20
N SER A 16 -3.18 -14.00 -2.26
CA SER A 16 -3.96 -14.27 -3.45
C SER A 16 -3.62 -13.36 -4.63
N VAL A 17 -3.16 -12.14 -4.35
CA VAL A 17 -2.75 -11.21 -5.42
C VAL A 17 -1.27 -11.36 -5.78
N GLY A 18 -0.55 -12.27 -5.14
CA GLY A 18 0.80 -12.63 -5.53
C GLY A 18 1.91 -12.27 -4.57
N PHE A 19 1.61 -11.78 -3.38
CA PHE A 19 2.65 -11.54 -2.39
C PHE A 19 3.12 -12.84 -1.75
N ASP A 20 4.43 -12.94 -1.59
CA ASP A 20 5.03 -13.97 -0.76
C ASP A 20 5.01 -13.46 0.69
N ILE A 21 4.18 -14.08 1.52
CA ILE A 21 4.03 -13.67 2.91
C ILE A 21 4.93 -14.46 3.85
N SER A 22 5.93 -15.18 3.32
CA SER A 22 6.83 -16.00 4.14
C SER A 22 7.67 -15.16 5.11
N ASP A 23 7.87 -13.87 4.81
CA ASP A 23 8.61 -12.96 5.67
C ASP A 23 7.76 -12.35 6.79
N ALA A 24 6.47 -12.64 6.83
CA ALA A 24 5.58 -12.11 7.86
C ALA A 24 5.97 -12.67 9.23
N LYS A 25 5.91 -11.79 10.23
CA LYS A 25 6.18 -12.20 11.61
C LYS A 25 5.09 -13.10 12.15
N VAL A 26 5.50 -14.00 13.02
CA VAL A 26 4.58 -14.87 13.73
C VAL A 26 4.17 -14.18 15.03
N TYR A 27 2.88 -14.08 15.21
CA TYR A 27 2.26 -13.52 16.42
C TYR A 27 1.43 -14.61 17.08
N LYS A 28 1.13 -14.40 18.34
CA LYS A 28 0.34 -15.35 19.12
C LYS A 28 -0.87 -14.65 19.71
N ARG A 29 -1.99 -15.35 19.71
CA ARG A 29 -3.19 -14.87 20.37
C ARG A 29 -3.80 -16.02 21.16
N ILE A 30 -4.59 -15.66 22.17
CA ILE A 30 -5.30 -16.64 22.97
C ILE A 30 -6.74 -16.68 22.49
N GLU A 31 -7.19 -17.85 22.11
CA GLU A 31 -8.58 -18.10 21.75
C GLU A 31 -9.24 -18.90 22.86
N THR A 32 -10.43 -18.47 23.27
CA THR A 32 -11.20 -19.15 24.28
C THR A 32 -12.47 -19.70 23.66
N ALA A 33 -12.63 -21.01 23.74
CA ALA A 33 -13.84 -21.69 23.27
C ALA A 33 -14.18 -22.81 24.26
N ASP A 34 -15.43 -22.89 24.68
CA ASP A 34 -15.92 -23.93 25.59
C ASP A 34 -15.10 -23.98 26.88
N ASN A 35 -14.75 -22.84 27.45
CA ASN A 35 -13.93 -22.66 28.65
C ASN A 35 -12.50 -23.20 28.54
N ILE A 36 -12.06 -23.44 27.31
CA ILE A 36 -10.68 -23.86 27.04
C ILE A 36 -9.94 -22.69 26.40
N CYS A 37 -8.80 -22.30 26.99
CA CYS A 37 -7.92 -21.30 26.43
C CYS A 37 -6.84 -22.00 25.63
N ARG A 38 -6.68 -21.56 24.36
CA ARG A 38 -5.68 -22.13 23.47
C ARG A 38 -4.87 -21.01 22.84
N GLU A 39 -3.56 -21.20 22.80
CA GLU A 39 -2.66 -20.28 22.12
C GLU A 39 -2.60 -20.65 20.64
N VAL A 40 -2.87 -19.65 19.77
CA VAL A 40 -2.85 -19.84 18.33
C VAL A 40 -1.80 -18.92 17.74
N SER A 41 -0.95 -19.48 16.88
CA SER A 41 0.05 -18.70 16.13
C SER A 41 -0.51 -18.30 14.78
N PHE A 42 -0.20 -17.10 14.35
CA PHE A 42 -0.60 -16.62 13.03
C PHE A 42 0.46 -15.67 12.49
N LYS A 43 0.55 -15.56 11.18
CA LYS A 43 1.46 -14.64 10.52
C LYS A 43 0.72 -13.36 10.14
N SER A 44 1.36 -12.21 10.31
CA SER A 44 0.74 -10.95 9.95
C SER A 44 1.78 -9.87 9.68
N TYR A 45 1.31 -8.76 9.14
CA TYR A 45 2.09 -7.55 8.92
C TYR A 45 1.55 -6.42 9.79
N SER A 46 2.48 -5.67 10.38
CA SER A 46 2.18 -4.43 11.07
C SER A 46 2.21 -3.26 10.08
N ILE A 47 1.84 -2.07 10.57
CA ILE A 47 1.98 -0.83 9.80
C ILE A 47 3.42 -0.66 9.30
N THR A 48 4.39 -0.89 10.16
CA THR A 48 5.82 -0.76 9.81
C THR A 48 6.19 -1.73 8.69
N ASP A 49 5.71 -2.96 8.77
CA ASP A 49 5.99 -3.96 7.75
C ASP A 49 5.46 -3.54 6.39
N ILE A 50 4.23 -3.02 6.36
CA ILE A 50 3.60 -2.58 5.11
C ILE A 50 4.32 -1.37 4.55
N LEU A 51 4.69 -0.41 5.41
CA LEU A 51 5.43 0.77 4.98
C LEU A 51 6.77 0.40 4.35
N ARG A 52 7.41 -0.66 4.86
CA ARG A 52 8.66 -1.15 4.27
C ARG A 52 8.45 -1.82 2.92
N LYS A 53 7.29 -2.42 2.70
CA LYS A 53 6.96 -3.07 1.43
C LYS A 53 6.51 -2.08 0.37
N LEU A 54 5.85 -1.01 0.76
CA LEU A 54 5.40 0.00 -0.20
C LEU A 54 6.60 0.75 -0.76
N PRO A 55 6.72 0.82 -2.09
CA PRO A 55 7.78 1.63 -2.67
C PRO A 55 7.60 3.10 -2.32
N ARG A 56 8.69 3.78 -2.02
CA ARG A 56 8.65 5.21 -1.72
C ARG A 56 8.35 6.03 -2.96
N THR A 57 8.84 5.57 -4.10
CA THR A 57 8.59 6.17 -5.40
C THR A 57 8.24 5.06 -6.39
N ILE A 58 7.37 5.38 -7.32
CA ILE A 58 7.00 4.46 -8.40
C ILE A 58 7.18 5.15 -9.73
N GLN A 59 7.50 4.34 -10.74
CA GLN A 59 7.60 4.78 -12.12
C GLN A 59 6.72 3.84 -12.96
N PRO A 60 5.42 4.12 -12.99
CA PRO A 60 4.47 3.17 -13.57
C PRO A 60 4.60 3.02 -15.09
N PHE A 61 5.20 4.02 -15.74
CA PHE A 61 5.32 4.00 -17.20
C PHE A 61 6.76 3.80 -17.61
N LEU A 62 7.04 2.63 -18.18
CA LEU A 62 8.35 2.35 -18.76
C LEU A 62 8.53 3.08 -20.10
N ASN A 63 7.47 3.69 -20.64
CA ASN A 63 7.54 4.40 -21.90
C ASN A 63 7.85 5.88 -21.66
N ILE A 64 9.12 6.17 -21.67
CA ILE A 64 9.64 7.52 -21.47
C ILE A 64 9.06 8.52 -22.47
N LYS A 65 8.72 8.07 -23.68
CA LYS A 65 8.18 8.92 -24.73
C LYS A 65 6.85 9.57 -24.34
N VAL A 66 6.02 8.87 -23.60
CA VAL A 66 4.72 9.41 -23.16
C VAL A 66 4.93 10.53 -22.15
N CYS A 67 5.86 10.36 -21.22
CA CYS A 67 6.16 11.36 -20.21
C CYS A 67 6.73 12.63 -20.84
N ILE A 68 7.63 12.47 -21.81
CA ILE A 68 8.24 13.58 -22.52
C ILE A 68 7.19 14.35 -23.35
N ALA A 69 6.29 13.61 -24.00
CA ALA A 69 5.24 14.20 -24.84
C ALA A 69 4.27 15.06 -24.03
N ASN A 70 4.05 14.72 -22.77
CA ASN A 70 3.17 15.45 -21.87
C ASN A 70 3.88 16.61 -21.16
N GLY A 71 5.14 16.83 -21.47
CA GLY A 71 5.91 17.89 -20.84
C GLY A 71 6.22 17.66 -19.37
N ASN A 72 5.96 16.46 -18.88
CA ASN A 72 6.23 16.10 -17.50
C ASN A 72 7.59 15.46 -17.39
N ASN A 73 8.47 16.11 -16.63
CA ASN A 73 9.73 15.50 -16.22
C ASN A 73 9.54 14.57 -15.04
N ALA A 74 8.31 14.46 -14.54
CA ALA A 74 8.00 13.63 -13.39
C ALA A 74 7.71 12.20 -13.84
N ASP A 75 8.76 11.46 -14.09
CA ASP A 75 8.66 10.03 -14.35
C ASP A 75 8.38 9.24 -13.08
N SER A 76 8.40 9.92 -11.93
CA SER A 76 8.25 9.28 -10.64
C SER A 76 7.13 9.92 -9.82
N TRP A 77 6.49 9.07 -9.03
CA TRP A 77 5.42 9.43 -8.11
C TRP A 77 5.86 8.98 -6.72
N LYS A 78 5.70 9.83 -5.73
CA LYS A 78 6.14 9.52 -4.38
C LYS A 78 4.97 9.19 -3.47
N LEU A 79 5.23 8.34 -2.51
CA LEU A 79 4.24 7.94 -1.50
C LEU A 79 3.90 9.13 -0.60
N HIS A 80 2.62 9.36 -0.42
CA HIS A 80 2.10 10.44 0.40
C HIS A 80 1.00 9.91 1.31
N ILE A 81 1.12 10.16 2.60
CA ILE A 81 0.19 9.67 3.61
C ILE A 81 -0.32 10.87 4.40
N CYS A 82 -1.62 11.03 4.47
CA CYS A 82 -2.21 12.11 5.24
C CYS A 82 -3.62 11.78 5.71
N PRO A 83 -4.10 12.44 6.76
CA PRO A 83 -5.52 12.37 7.09
C PRO A 83 -6.33 12.98 5.94
N PHE A 84 -7.38 12.28 5.52
CA PHE A 84 -8.26 12.77 4.46
C PHE A 84 -9.42 13.57 5.06
N THR A 85 -9.98 13.07 6.14
CA THR A 85 -11.02 13.75 6.93
C THR A 85 -10.78 13.38 8.38
N ASP A 86 -11.65 13.84 9.27
CA ASP A 86 -11.60 13.42 10.69
C ASP A 86 -11.77 11.92 10.87
N LYS A 87 -12.25 11.22 9.84
CA LYS A 87 -12.62 9.80 9.92
C LYS A 87 -11.73 8.88 9.09
N TYR A 88 -11.01 9.42 8.09
CA TYR A 88 -10.32 8.58 7.10
C TYR A 88 -8.87 8.97 6.94
N TRP A 89 -8.06 7.98 6.60
CA TRP A 89 -6.69 8.18 6.16
C TRP A 89 -6.60 8.00 4.65
N SER A 90 -5.73 8.77 4.03
CA SER A 90 -5.44 8.68 2.60
C SER A 90 -4.00 8.25 2.40
N VAL A 91 -3.81 7.25 1.54
CA VAL A 91 -2.49 6.83 1.06
C VAL A 91 -2.51 6.98 -0.46
N SER A 92 -1.59 7.75 -0.99
CA SER A 92 -1.58 8.06 -2.42
C SER A 92 -0.16 8.15 -2.94
N TYR A 93 -0.04 8.08 -4.27
CA TYR A 93 1.20 8.40 -4.97
C TYR A 93 0.95 9.70 -5.74
N ILE A 94 1.77 10.68 -5.47
CA ILE A 94 1.64 12.02 -6.05
C ILE A 94 2.90 12.34 -6.84
N MET A 95 2.79 13.29 -7.75
CA MET A 95 3.94 13.73 -8.55
C MET A 95 5.06 14.21 -7.64
N ASP A 96 6.28 13.86 -8.02
CA ASP A 96 7.46 14.15 -7.20
C ASP A 96 7.67 15.67 -6.99
N ASP A 97 7.26 16.47 -7.95
CA ASP A 97 7.34 17.92 -7.89
C ASP A 97 6.03 18.58 -7.41
N TYR A 98 5.11 17.77 -6.88
CA TYR A 98 3.83 18.27 -6.38
C TYR A 98 4.04 19.23 -5.22
N ASN A 99 3.40 20.39 -5.32
CA ASN A 99 3.40 21.38 -4.25
C ASN A 99 1.96 21.67 -3.84
N PRO A 100 1.53 21.22 -2.66
CA PRO A 100 0.15 21.40 -2.21
C PRO A 100 -0.24 22.87 -2.02
N CYS A 101 0.73 23.79 -1.97
CA CYS A 101 0.48 25.21 -1.87
C CYS A 101 0.15 25.86 -3.22
N HIS A 102 0.33 25.14 -4.32
CA HIS A 102 -0.04 25.66 -5.64
C HIS A 102 -1.54 25.60 -5.82
N LYS A 103 -2.11 26.73 -6.25
CA LYS A 103 -3.56 26.83 -6.47
C LYS A 103 -4.04 25.99 -7.67
N ASP A 104 -3.11 25.53 -8.48
CA ASP A 104 -3.41 24.80 -9.72
C ASP A 104 -3.21 23.29 -9.57
N CYS A 105 -3.24 22.79 -8.33
CA CYS A 105 -3.15 21.36 -8.08
C CYS A 105 -4.41 20.65 -8.57
N HIS A 106 -4.27 19.87 -9.62
CA HIS A 106 -5.35 19.12 -10.23
C HIS A 106 -5.28 17.64 -9.82
N ARG A 107 -6.38 16.91 -10.06
CA ARG A 107 -6.45 15.47 -9.79
C ARG A 107 -5.38 14.69 -10.56
N ASP A 108 -4.89 15.23 -11.66
CA ASP A 108 -3.85 14.61 -12.46
C ASP A 108 -2.51 14.52 -11.75
N ASP A 109 -2.37 15.23 -10.62
CA ASP A 109 -1.17 15.17 -9.79
C ASP A 109 -1.11 13.91 -8.92
N TYR A 110 -2.18 13.14 -8.90
CA TYR A 110 -2.26 11.87 -8.18
C TYR A 110 -2.26 10.72 -9.17
N PHE A 111 -1.39 9.75 -8.94
CA PHE A 111 -1.41 8.52 -9.72
C PHE A 111 -2.54 7.60 -9.25
N HIS A 112 -2.64 7.42 -7.94
CA HIS A 112 -3.70 6.62 -7.34
C HIS A 112 -3.79 6.96 -5.87
N SER A 113 -4.99 6.90 -5.33
CA SER A 113 -5.25 7.12 -3.91
C SER A 113 -6.13 6.02 -3.36
N THR A 114 -5.82 5.60 -2.14
CA THR A 114 -6.69 4.71 -1.38
C THR A 114 -7.03 5.36 -0.05
N ILE A 115 -8.19 5.04 0.47
CA ILE A 115 -8.61 5.54 1.77
C ILE A 115 -8.98 4.37 2.67
N GLY A 116 -8.90 4.60 3.98
CA GLY A 116 -9.32 3.63 4.96
C GLY A 116 -9.69 4.32 6.26
N ILE A 117 -10.51 3.68 7.06
CA ILE A 117 -10.89 4.20 8.37
C ILE A 117 -9.66 4.24 9.28
N THR A 118 -8.75 3.29 9.12
CA THR A 118 -7.49 3.27 9.82
C THR A 118 -6.35 3.45 8.82
N LEU A 119 -5.20 3.90 9.32
CA LEU A 119 -4.00 4.00 8.49
C LEU A 119 -3.62 2.63 7.94
N LEU A 120 -3.70 1.59 8.76
CA LEU A 120 -3.38 0.23 8.33
C LEU A 120 -4.25 -0.22 7.15
N GLU A 121 -5.56 0.07 7.21
CA GLU A 121 -6.47 -0.27 6.12
C GLU A 121 -6.13 0.46 4.83
N ALA A 122 -5.85 1.77 4.92
CA ALA A 122 -5.47 2.56 3.74
C ALA A 122 -4.17 2.04 3.12
N LEU A 123 -3.19 1.71 3.95
CA LEU A 123 -1.91 1.14 3.49
C LEU A 123 -2.11 -0.24 2.86
N PHE A 124 -2.92 -1.09 3.48
CA PHE A 124 -3.24 -2.41 2.94
C PHE A 124 -3.89 -2.29 1.57
N ASN A 125 -4.86 -1.38 1.44
CA ASN A 125 -5.55 -1.16 0.18
C ASN A 125 -4.58 -0.72 -0.93
N MET A 126 -3.64 0.16 -0.61
CA MET A 126 -2.64 0.59 -1.59
C MET A 126 -1.70 -0.54 -1.98
N LEU A 127 -1.20 -1.29 -1.00
CA LEU A 127 -0.29 -2.41 -1.25
C LEU A 127 -0.96 -3.44 -2.17
N LYS A 128 -2.19 -3.78 -1.86
CA LYS A 128 -2.96 -4.75 -2.64
C LYS A 128 -3.20 -4.25 -4.06
N TRP A 129 -3.60 -2.98 -4.18
CA TRP A 129 -3.87 -2.38 -5.49
C TRP A 129 -2.64 -2.39 -6.40
N LEU A 130 -1.49 -1.99 -5.85
CA LEU A 130 -0.23 -1.97 -6.62
C LEU A 130 0.11 -3.36 -7.14
N LYS A 131 -0.05 -4.38 -6.30
CA LYS A 131 0.27 -5.75 -6.71
C LYS A 131 -0.72 -6.28 -7.75
N GLU A 132 -1.98 -5.94 -7.61
CA GLU A 132 -2.99 -6.31 -8.60
C GLU A 132 -2.67 -5.69 -9.97
N GLU A 133 -2.27 -4.43 -9.99
CA GLU A 133 -1.89 -3.75 -11.22
C GLU A 133 -0.66 -4.40 -11.87
N GLU A 134 0.33 -4.72 -11.05
CA GLU A 134 1.55 -5.36 -11.53
C GLU A 134 1.26 -6.75 -12.12
N THR A 135 0.33 -7.47 -11.51
CA THR A 135 -0.07 -8.80 -11.99
C THR A 135 -0.88 -8.70 -13.29
N ARG A 136 -1.67 -7.64 -13.42
CA ARG A 136 -2.53 -7.42 -14.58
C ARG A 136 -1.77 -6.97 -15.82
N ASP A 137 -0.70 -6.21 -15.62
CA ASP A 137 0.06 -5.60 -16.72
C ASP A 137 1.54 -5.89 -16.56
N ASP A 138 2.08 -6.74 -17.45
CA ASP A 138 3.50 -7.14 -17.43
C ASP A 138 4.47 -5.97 -17.62
N ARG A 139 3.99 -4.86 -18.16
CA ARG A 139 4.82 -3.68 -18.43
C ARG A 139 5.04 -2.84 -17.17
N VAL A 140 4.31 -3.14 -16.10
CA VAL A 140 4.33 -2.36 -14.87
C VAL A 140 5.06 -3.13 -13.79
N LYS A 141 6.03 -2.48 -13.16
CA LYS A 141 6.73 -3.04 -12.01
C LYS A 141 6.86 -1.98 -10.92
N TYR A 142 6.23 -2.25 -9.81
CA TYR A 142 6.32 -1.38 -8.63
C TYR A 142 7.26 -1.94 -7.57
N PHE A 143 7.39 -3.27 -7.52
CA PHE A 143 8.19 -3.96 -6.52
C PHE A 143 9.44 -4.54 -7.16
N LYS A 144 10.59 -4.32 -6.52
CA LYS A 144 11.88 -4.70 -7.10
C LYS A 144 12.08 -6.19 -7.27
N ASN A 145 11.44 -7.00 -6.46
CA ASN A 145 11.64 -8.44 -6.44
C ASN A 145 10.34 -9.21 -6.63
N SER A 146 9.45 -8.64 -7.37
CA SER A 146 8.16 -9.29 -7.63
C SER A 146 8.20 -10.16 -8.87
#